data_d81eb618f0ce3082a1364ebab9bb2bb1
#
_entry.id   d81eb618f0ce3082a1364ebab9bb2bb1
#
_cell.length_a   1.000
_cell.length_b   1.000
_cell.length_c   1.000
_cell.angle_alpha   90.00
_cell.angle_beta   90.00
_cell.angle_gamma   90.00
#
_symmetry.space_group_name_H-M   'P 1'
#
loop_
_entity.id
_entity.type
_entity.pdbx_description
1 polymer ?
#
loop_
_entity_poly.entity_id
_entity_poly.type
_entity_poly.pdbx_seq_one_letter_code
_entity_poly.pdbx_strand_id
1 'polypeptide(L)'
;LPMPSTEIVLRDDNDKDVPLGQPGEICIKGPQVMKGYWQRPDETAKVMTPDGFFRTGDIGVMDEKGMVKIVDRKKDMVLVSGFNVYPNEVEDVIASHPGVLECAVIGIPDTASGEAVKAYVVRRDPALTEDELKQFVAKELTNYKRPKFIEFRDELPKTPVGKILRRALRDELMKQKAA
;
A
#
# COMPACT_ATOMS: atom_id res chain seq x y z
N LEU A 1 -6.72 -20.95 -6.20
CA LEU A 1 -7.66 -21.50 -5.20
C LEU A 1 -6.89 -21.72 -3.89
N PRO A 2 -7.52 -21.48 -2.73
CA PRO A 2 -6.89 -21.77 -1.45
C PRO A 2 -6.61 -23.29 -1.29
N MET A 3 -5.71 -23.61 -0.37
CA MET A 3 -5.45 -24.99 0.00
C MET A 3 -6.71 -25.65 0.60
N PRO A 4 -6.87 -26.98 0.55
CA PRO A 4 -7.97 -27.65 1.21
C PRO A 4 -8.11 -27.24 2.68
N SER A 5 -9.35 -27.09 3.14
CA SER A 5 -9.70 -26.64 4.51
C SER A 5 -9.18 -25.22 4.86
N THR A 6 -8.93 -24.39 3.86
CA THR A 6 -8.54 -22.98 4.03
C THR A 6 -9.68 -22.09 3.56
N GLU A 7 -10.09 -21.20 4.44
CA GLU A 7 -11.07 -20.15 4.16
C GLU A 7 -10.34 -18.82 4.00
N ILE A 8 -10.72 -18.05 2.97
CA ILE A 8 -10.22 -16.70 2.73
C ILE A 8 -11.43 -15.78 2.59
N VAL A 9 -11.45 -14.71 3.36
CA VAL A 9 -12.44 -13.64 3.28
C VAL A 9 -11.72 -12.30 3.17
N LEU A 10 -12.37 -11.32 2.57
CA LEU A 10 -11.89 -9.94 2.54
C LEU A 10 -12.77 -9.09 3.44
N ARG A 11 -12.17 -8.34 4.38
CA ARG A 11 -12.89 -7.59 5.40
C ARG A 11 -12.55 -6.10 5.41
N ASP A 12 -13.56 -5.31 5.76
CA ASP A 12 -13.39 -3.90 6.06
C ASP A 12 -12.81 -3.67 7.48
N ASP A 13 -12.65 -2.41 7.88
CA ASP A 13 -12.14 -2.03 9.21
C ASP A 13 -13.10 -2.36 10.36
N ASN A 14 -14.36 -2.71 10.07
CA ASN A 14 -15.38 -3.11 11.04
C ASN A 14 -15.57 -4.64 11.10
N ASP A 15 -14.64 -5.42 10.54
CA ASP A 15 -14.71 -6.88 10.44
C ASP A 15 -15.88 -7.44 9.63
N LYS A 16 -16.46 -6.64 8.74
CA LYS A 16 -17.50 -7.09 7.82
C LYS A 16 -16.89 -7.52 6.51
N ASP A 17 -17.41 -8.63 5.97
CA ASP A 17 -17.02 -9.11 4.66
C ASP A 17 -17.38 -8.08 3.58
N VAL A 18 -16.42 -7.75 2.70
CA VAL A 18 -16.65 -6.83 1.58
C VAL A 18 -17.22 -7.57 0.37
N PRO A 19 -18.04 -6.90 -0.48
CA PRO A 19 -18.54 -7.48 -1.73
C PRO A 19 -17.39 -7.89 -2.68
N LEU A 20 -17.64 -8.86 -3.56
CA LEU A 20 -16.72 -9.22 -4.63
C LEU A 20 -16.35 -8.00 -5.49
N GLY A 21 -15.10 -7.91 -5.88
CA GLY A 21 -14.56 -6.78 -6.64
C GLY A 21 -14.21 -5.55 -5.79
N GLN A 22 -14.53 -5.55 -4.50
CA GLN A 22 -14.14 -4.47 -3.59
C GLN A 22 -12.88 -4.83 -2.81
N PRO A 23 -12.01 -3.84 -2.52
CA PRO A 23 -10.82 -4.06 -1.72
C PRO A 23 -11.19 -4.29 -0.25
N GLY A 24 -10.50 -5.25 0.38
CA GLY A 24 -10.60 -5.55 1.80
C GLY A 24 -9.34 -6.19 2.33
N GLU A 25 -9.17 -6.19 3.66
CA GLU A 25 -8.05 -6.90 4.28
C GLU A 25 -8.24 -8.40 4.10
N ILE A 26 -7.22 -9.08 3.59
CA ILE A 26 -7.21 -10.52 3.42
C ILE A 26 -7.15 -11.17 4.81
N CYS A 27 -8.21 -11.91 5.16
CA CYS A 27 -8.29 -12.68 6.39
C CYS A 27 -8.33 -14.17 6.07
N ILE A 28 -7.51 -14.97 6.75
CA ILE A 28 -7.30 -16.39 6.44
C ILE A 28 -7.57 -17.24 7.68
N LYS A 29 -8.30 -18.35 7.49
CA LYS A 29 -8.52 -19.37 8.49
C LYS A 29 -8.23 -20.74 7.91
N GLY A 30 -7.47 -21.55 8.64
CA GLY A 30 -7.14 -22.90 8.17
C GLY A 30 -6.13 -23.58 9.07
N PRO A 31 -5.90 -24.90 8.88
CA PRO A 31 -5.02 -25.69 9.77
C PRO A 31 -3.55 -25.28 9.71
N GLN A 32 -3.12 -24.62 8.62
CA GLN A 32 -1.76 -24.11 8.43
C GLN A 32 -1.52 -22.73 9.05
N VAL A 33 -2.61 -22.03 9.46
CA VAL A 33 -2.49 -20.72 10.09
C VAL A 33 -1.94 -20.87 11.49
N MET A 34 -0.98 -20.01 11.84
CA MET A 34 -0.37 -20.01 13.18
C MET A 34 -1.43 -19.84 14.28
N LYS A 35 -1.23 -20.46 15.43
CA LYS A 35 -2.09 -20.27 16.60
C LYS A 35 -1.90 -18.91 17.28
N GLY A 36 -0.77 -18.26 17.03
CA GLY A 36 -0.42 -16.95 17.57
C GLY A 36 1.09 -16.74 17.62
N TYR A 37 1.49 -15.57 18.07
CA TYR A 37 2.90 -15.23 18.29
C TYR A 37 3.42 -15.84 19.60
N TRP A 38 4.61 -16.42 19.56
CA TRP A 38 5.24 -17.03 20.74
C TRP A 38 5.39 -16.02 21.87
N GLN A 39 4.83 -16.35 23.04
CA GLN A 39 4.83 -15.50 24.25
C GLN A 39 4.31 -14.07 24.07
N ARG A 40 3.48 -13.83 23.02
CA ARG A 40 2.91 -12.51 22.72
C ARG A 40 1.40 -12.61 22.53
N PRO A 41 0.63 -12.89 23.59
CA PRO A 41 -0.83 -12.97 23.50
C PRO A 41 -1.46 -11.62 23.14
N ASP A 42 -0.87 -10.52 23.58
CA ASP A 42 -1.24 -9.15 23.25
C ASP A 42 -1.17 -8.86 21.74
N GLU A 43 -0.07 -9.25 21.08
CA GLU A 43 0.07 -9.10 19.63
C GLU A 43 -0.81 -10.08 18.85
N THR A 44 -0.98 -11.30 19.39
CA THR A 44 -1.86 -12.30 18.80
C THR A 44 -3.30 -11.80 18.75
N ALA A 45 -3.80 -11.19 19.83
CA ALA A 45 -5.15 -10.65 19.91
C ALA A 45 -5.42 -9.53 18.89
N LYS A 46 -4.39 -8.80 18.44
CA LYS A 46 -4.50 -7.74 17.43
C LYS A 46 -4.71 -8.28 16.01
N VAL A 47 -4.22 -9.49 15.74
CA VAL A 47 -4.22 -10.09 14.40
C VAL A 47 -5.19 -11.26 14.24
N MET A 48 -5.81 -11.71 15.31
CA MET A 48 -6.83 -12.77 15.26
C MET A 48 -8.22 -12.16 15.46
N THR A 49 -9.14 -12.47 14.56
CA THR A 49 -10.54 -12.06 14.70
C THR A 49 -11.29 -12.96 15.70
N PRO A 50 -12.41 -12.51 16.30
CA PRO A 50 -13.18 -13.32 17.25
C PRO A 50 -13.69 -14.66 16.67
N ASP A 51 -13.93 -14.72 15.35
CA ASP A 51 -14.37 -15.91 14.62
C ASP A 51 -13.19 -16.77 14.09
N GLY A 52 -11.95 -16.42 14.47
CA GLY A 52 -10.76 -17.24 14.26
C GLY A 52 -10.03 -17.06 12.94
N PHE A 53 -10.26 -15.94 12.24
CA PHE A 53 -9.44 -15.59 11.08
C PHE A 53 -8.20 -14.81 11.50
N PHE A 54 -7.10 -15.05 10.81
CA PHE A 54 -5.86 -14.30 10.90
C PHE A 54 -5.90 -13.13 9.91
N ARG A 55 -5.70 -11.91 10.40
CA ARG A 55 -5.54 -10.69 9.60
C ARG A 55 -4.13 -10.64 9.05
N THR A 56 -3.99 -10.68 7.74
CA THR A 56 -2.66 -10.71 7.10
C THR A 56 -1.97 -9.34 7.08
N GLY A 57 -2.74 -8.26 7.19
CA GLY A 57 -2.27 -6.91 6.96
C GLY A 57 -2.07 -6.57 5.48
N ASP A 58 -2.45 -7.46 4.58
CA ASP A 58 -2.43 -7.23 3.13
C ASP A 58 -3.87 -6.96 2.65
N ILE A 59 -4.01 -5.96 1.77
CA ILE A 59 -5.28 -5.63 1.11
C ILE A 59 -5.36 -6.39 -0.20
N GLY A 60 -6.50 -6.99 -0.48
CA GLY A 60 -6.76 -7.70 -1.72
C GLY A 60 -8.12 -7.40 -2.30
N VAL A 61 -8.32 -7.86 -3.53
CA VAL A 61 -9.61 -7.88 -4.24
C VAL A 61 -9.86 -9.30 -4.67
N MET A 62 -11.06 -9.81 -4.44
CA MET A 62 -11.49 -11.15 -4.89
C MET A 62 -12.43 -11.02 -6.08
N ASP A 63 -12.17 -11.78 -7.14
CA ASP A 63 -13.04 -11.84 -8.30
C ASP A 63 -14.16 -12.90 -8.14
N GLU A 64 -15.08 -12.96 -9.11
CA GLU A 64 -16.19 -13.91 -9.15
C GLU A 64 -15.73 -15.38 -9.25
N LYS A 65 -14.46 -15.64 -9.64
CA LYS A 65 -13.87 -16.97 -9.71
C LYS A 65 -13.19 -17.38 -8.40
N GLY A 66 -13.23 -16.50 -7.38
CA GLY A 66 -12.57 -16.71 -6.09
C GLY A 66 -11.04 -16.52 -6.15
N MET A 67 -10.53 -15.85 -7.18
CA MET A 67 -9.12 -15.48 -7.25
C MET A 67 -8.87 -14.20 -6.49
N VAL A 68 -7.88 -14.22 -5.60
CA VAL A 68 -7.48 -13.05 -4.80
C VAL A 68 -6.24 -12.42 -5.40
N LYS A 69 -6.34 -11.13 -5.75
CA LYS A 69 -5.21 -10.28 -6.14
C LYS A 69 -4.83 -9.40 -4.96
N ILE A 70 -3.57 -9.47 -4.53
CA ILE A 70 -3.03 -8.52 -3.54
C ILE A 70 -2.88 -7.15 -4.20
N VAL A 71 -3.41 -6.12 -3.56
CA VAL A 71 -3.36 -4.73 -4.02
C VAL A 71 -2.24 -3.98 -3.32
N ASP A 72 -2.19 -4.02 -1.98
CA ASP A 72 -1.18 -3.32 -1.19
C ASP A 72 -1.12 -3.87 0.24
N ARG A 73 -0.27 -3.25 1.06
CA ARG A 73 -0.26 -3.45 2.51
C ARG A 73 -1.14 -2.44 3.22
N LYS A 74 -1.96 -2.91 4.15
CA LYS A 74 -2.85 -2.05 4.96
C LYS A 74 -2.11 -0.89 5.62
N LYS A 75 -0.93 -1.15 6.20
CA LYS A 75 -0.09 -0.15 6.87
C LYS A 75 0.56 0.89 5.95
N ASP A 76 0.60 0.62 4.64
CA ASP A 76 1.19 1.51 3.64
C ASP A 76 0.13 2.35 2.92
N MET A 77 -1.16 1.99 3.08
CA MET A 77 -2.31 2.74 2.56
C MET A 77 -2.29 4.19 3.04
N VAL A 78 -2.61 5.11 2.16
CA VAL A 78 -2.68 6.56 2.43
C VAL A 78 -4.14 6.99 2.49
N LEU A 79 -4.52 7.70 3.56
CA LEU A 79 -5.89 8.18 3.75
C LEU A 79 -6.02 9.64 3.34
N VAL A 80 -6.41 9.88 2.09
CA VAL A 80 -6.56 11.25 1.54
C VAL A 80 -8.02 11.68 1.60
N SER A 81 -8.34 12.65 2.45
CA SER A 81 -9.72 13.15 2.64
C SER A 81 -10.76 12.05 2.87
N GLY A 82 -10.39 10.98 3.59
CA GLY A 82 -11.26 9.84 3.87
C GLY A 82 -11.26 8.76 2.77
N PHE A 83 -10.55 8.96 1.66
CA PHE A 83 -10.41 7.96 0.59
C PHE A 83 -9.12 7.16 0.73
N ASN A 84 -9.25 5.84 0.57
CA ASN A 84 -8.11 4.93 0.57
C ASN A 84 -7.34 5.05 -0.75
N VAL A 85 -6.06 5.37 -0.65
CA VAL A 85 -5.11 5.38 -1.77
C VAL A 85 -4.07 4.29 -1.53
N TYR A 86 -3.91 3.43 -2.50
CA TYR A 86 -2.96 2.33 -2.46
C TYR A 86 -1.68 2.74 -3.19
N PRO A 87 -0.54 2.85 -2.48
CA PRO A 87 0.74 3.24 -3.09
C PRO A 87 1.11 2.46 -4.33
N ASN A 88 0.89 1.14 -4.35
CA ASN A 88 1.22 0.32 -5.52
C ASN A 88 0.45 0.75 -6.78
N GLU A 89 -0.83 1.12 -6.66
CA GLU A 89 -1.63 1.61 -7.80
C GLU A 89 -1.03 2.90 -8.39
N VAL A 90 -0.60 3.80 -7.52
CA VAL A 90 0.03 5.06 -7.95
C VAL A 90 1.41 4.82 -8.54
N GLU A 91 2.20 3.93 -7.92
CA GLU A 91 3.52 3.51 -8.40
C GLU A 91 3.44 2.87 -9.79
N ASP A 92 2.46 2.00 -10.03
CA ASP A 92 2.25 1.34 -11.34
C ASP A 92 2.03 2.38 -12.45
N VAL A 93 1.23 3.41 -12.18
CA VAL A 93 1.00 4.51 -13.14
C VAL A 93 2.27 5.33 -13.35
N ILE A 94 2.97 5.73 -12.28
CA ILE A 94 4.22 6.50 -12.38
C ILE A 94 5.28 5.71 -13.15
N ALA A 95 5.45 4.42 -12.83
CA ALA A 95 6.44 3.55 -13.46
C ALA A 95 6.17 3.27 -14.93
N SER A 96 4.91 3.43 -15.39
CA SER A 96 4.57 3.30 -16.81
C SER A 96 5.08 4.47 -17.67
N HIS A 97 5.50 5.58 -17.07
CA HIS A 97 6.11 6.70 -17.80
C HIS A 97 7.52 6.33 -18.27
N PRO A 98 7.86 6.49 -19.59
CA PRO A 98 9.14 6.02 -20.14
C PRO A 98 10.37 6.70 -19.53
N GLY A 99 10.24 7.92 -19.04
CA GLY A 99 11.28 8.68 -18.36
C GLY A 99 11.54 8.28 -16.91
N VAL A 100 10.76 7.35 -16.35
CA VAL A 100 10.91 6.87 -14.97
C VAL A 100 11.71 5.56 -14.95
N LEU A 101 12.68 5.46 -14.06
CA LEU A 101 13.44 4.23 -13.81
C LEU A 101 12.79 3.40 -12.70
N GLU A 102 12.52 4.02 -11.56
CA GLU A 102 11.85 3.43 -10.41
C GLU A 102 11.18 4.52 -9.58
N CYS A 103 10.19 4.14 -8.80
CA CYS A 103 9.49 5.07 -7.92
C CYS A 103 9.05 4.40 -6.63
N ALA A 104 8.75 5.21 -5.63
CA ALA A 104 8.12 4.80 -4.38
C ALA A 104 7.12 5.86 -3.95
N VAL A 105 5.98 5.43 -3.45
CA VAL A 105 4.90 6.30 -2.96
C VAL A 105 4.65 6.07 -1.49
N ILE A 106 4.52 7.15 -0.74
CA ILE A 106 4.15 7.12 0.68
C ILE A 106 3.11 8.19 0.99
N GLY A 107 2.37 7.99 2.08
CA GLY A 107 1.57 9.03 2.71
C GLY A 107 2.43 9.94 3.56
N ILE A 108 2.12 11.23 3.53
CA ILE A 108 2.70 12.23 4.42
C ILE A 108 1.58 13.05 5.09
N PRO A 109 1.76 13.52 6.33
CA PRO A 109 0.77 14.37 6.97
C PRO A 109 0.52 15.66 6.18
N ASP A 110 -0.76 15.95 5.94
CA ASP A 110 -1.23 17.15 5.24
C ASP A 110 -2.42 17.79 5.98
N THR A 111 -2.35 19.08 6.22
CA THR A 111 -3.36 19.80 7.01
C THR A 111 -4.73 19.88 6.35
N ALA A 112 -4.77 19.83 5.03
CA ALA A 112 -6.01 19.96 4.26
C ALA A 112 -6.74 18.63 4.05
N SER A 113 -6.00 17.53 3.90
CA SER A 113 -6.55 16.21 3.53
C SER A 113 -6.30 15.11 4.56
N GLY A 114 -5.72 15.43 5.71
CA GLY A 114 -5.23 14.46 6.68
C GLY A 114 -3.88 13.89 6.26
N GLU A 115 -3.87 13.20 5.12
CA GLU A 115 -2.65 12.77 4.44
C GLU A 115 -2.64 13.24 2.98
N ALA A 116 -1.45 13.33 2.41
CA ALA A 116 -1.22 13.56 0.98
C ALA A 116 -0.27 12.51 0.41
N VAL A 117 -0.46 12.21 -0.86
CA VAL A 117 0.40 11.29 -1.61
C VAL A 117 1.71 12.01 -1.97
N LYS A 118 2.85 11.41 -1.60
CA LYS A 118 4.19 11.85 -2.01
C LYS A 118 4.87 10.74 -2.79
N ALA A 119 5.36 11.07 -3.99
CA ALA A 119 6.14 10.17 -4.83
C ALA A 119 7.62 10.55 -4.79
N TYR A 120 8.47 9.54 -4.61
CA TYR A 120 9.91 9.63 -4.83
C TYR A 120 10.20 8.92 -6.15
N VAL A 121 10.93 9.58 -7.04
CA VAL A 121 11.13 9.10 -8.41
C VAL A 121 12.61 9.15 -8.78
N VAL A 122 13.13 8.03 -9.27
CA VAL A 122 14.43 7.98 -9.93
C VAL A 122 14.17 8.09 -11.43
N ARG A 123 14.79 9.09 -12.03
CA ARG A 123 14.63 9.36 -13.46
C ARG A 123 15.50 8.43 -14.31
N ARG A 124 14.91 7.90 -15.37
CA ARG A 124 15.66 7.29 -16.48
C ARG A 124 16.10 8.37 -17.47
N ASP A 125 15.22 9.33 -17.73
CA ASP A 125 15.50 10.50 -18.55
C ASP A 125 15.74 11.71 -17.64
N PRO A 126 16.96 12.26 -17.58
CA PRO A 126 17.26 13.46 -16.77
C PRO A 126 16.42 14.69 -17.13
N ALA A 127 15.87 14.75 -18.34
CA ALA A 127 15.03 15.87 -18.81
C ALA A 127 13.59 15.80 -18.26
N LEU A 128 13.15 14.67 -17.70
CA LEU A 128 11.81 14.52 -17.13
C LEU A 128 11.58 15.54 -16.01
N THR A 129 10.54 16.35 -16.18
CA THR A 129 10.14 17.38 -15.23
C THR A 129 9.00 16.91 -14.32
N GLU A 130 8.84 17.57 -13.18
CA GLU A 130 7.74 17.31 -12.25
C GLU A 130 6.37 17.57 -12.90
N ASP A 131 6.25 18.66 -13.65
CA ASP A 131 5.00 19.05 -14.32
C ASP A 131 4.59 18.05 -15.39
N GLU A 132 5.54 17.55 -16.17
CA GLU A 132 5.29 16.51 -17.17
C GLU A 132 4.79 15.23 -16.52
N LEU A 133 5.44 14.78 -15.46
CA LEU A 133 5.01 13.59 -14.73
C LEU A 133 3.64 13.76 -14.06
N LYS A 134 3.37 14.95 -13.49
CA LYS A 134 2.03 15.28 -12.95
C LYS A 134 0.94 15.26 -14.02
N GLN A 135 1.20 15.82 -15.19
CA GLN A 135 0.26 15.79 -16.32
C GLN A 135 0.01 14.36 -16.81
N PHE A 136 1.06 13.53 -16.86
CA PHE A 136 0.93 12.13 -17.22
C PHE A 136 0.04 11.37 -16.24
N VAL A 137 0.34 11.44 -14.96
CA VAL A 137 -0.40 10.78 -13.87
C VAL A 137 -1.86 11.26 -13.81
N ALA A 138 -2.12 12.54 -14.15
CA ALA A 138 -3.46 13.12 -14.12
C ALA A 138 -4.42 12.53 -15.17
N LYS A 139 -3.92 11.86 -16.20
CA LYS A 139 -4.74 11.19 -17.23
C LYS A 139 -5.30 9.86 -16.73
N GLU A 140 -4.58 9.19 -15.83
CA GLU A 140 -4.88 7.82 -15.38
C GLU A 140 -5.49 7.77 -13.98
N LEU A 141 -5.12 8.73 -13.09
CA LEU A 141 -5.55 8.73 -11.71
C LEU A 141 -6.56 9.82 -11.38
N THR A 142 -7.53 9.49 -10.52
CA THR A 142 -8.45 10.47 -9.92
C THR A 142 -7.71 11.43 -9.00
N ASN A 143 -8.26 12.63 -8.78
CA ASN A 143 -7.58 13.72 -8.07
C ASN A 143 -6.96 13.33 -6.72
N TYR A 144 -7.70 12.61 -5.88
CA TYR A 144 -7.23 12.24 -4.54
C TYR A 144 -6.10 11.20 -4.55
N LYS A 145 -5.90 10.45 -5.65
CA LYS A 145 -4.81 9.49 -5.84
C LYS A 145 -3.53 10.13 -6.40
N ARG A 146 -3.62 11.32 -6.96
CA ARG A 146 -2.48 11.98 -7.60
C ARG A 146 -1.46 12.42 -6.57
N PRO A 147 -0.15 12.22 -6.83
CA PRO A 147 0.89 12.76 -5.97
C PRO A 147 0.79 14.28 -5.86
N LYS A 148 0.61 14.78 -4.64
CA LYS A 148 0.69 16.21 -4.36
C LYS A 148 2.12 16.70 -4.44
N PHE A 149 3.07 15.84 -4.07
CA PHE A 149 4.50 16.11 -4.06
C PHE A 149 5.24 15.04 -4.86
N ILE A 150 6.17 15.47 -5.70
CA ILE A 150 7.11 14.59 -6.41
C ILE A 150 8.51 15.06 -6.05
N GLU A 151 9.36 14.13 -5.62
CA GLU A 151 10.76 14.39 -5.30
C GLU A 151 11.64 13.48 -6.16
N PHE A 152 12.49 14.08 -6.99
CA PHE A 152 13.46 13.33 -7.76
C PHE A 152 14.69 12.99 -6.91
N ARG A 153 15.15 11.75 -7.05
CA ARG A 153 16.34 11.22 -6.37
C ARG A 153 17.21 10.44 -7.32
N ASP A 154 18.49 10.30 -6.96
CA ASP A 154 19.43 9.49 -7.72
C ASP A 154 19.20 7.99 -7.45
N GLU A 155 18.79 7.64 -6.22
CA GLU A 155 18.47 6.27 -5.81
C GLU A 155 17.38 6.23 -4.72
N LEU A 156 16.74 5.07 -4.57
CA LEU A 156 15.80 4.78 -3.49
C LEU A 156 16.41 3.77 -2.50
N PRO A 157 16.09 3.90 -1.19
CA PRO A 157 16.56 2.94 -0.20
C PRO A 157 15.96 1.55 -0.46
N LYS A 158 16.82 0.52 -0.46
CA LYS A 158 16.43 -0.86 -0.77
C LYS A 158 16.88 -1.83 0.32
N THR A 159 16.17 -2.93 0.43
CA THR A 159 16.60 -4.09 1.20
C THR A 159 17.77 -4.79 0.49
N PRO A 160 18.51 -5.69 1.18
CA PRO A 160 19.56 -6.50 0.54
C PRO A 160 19.05 -7.34 -0.65
N VAL A 161 17.76 -7.65 -0.70
CA VAL A 161 17.11 -8.37 -1.81
C VAL A 161 16.50 -7.45 -2.87
N GLY A 162 16.83 -6.16 -2.86
CA GLY A 162 16.46 -5.19 -3.89
C GLY A 162 15.05 -4.59 -3.77
N LYS A 163 14.29 -4.88 -2.70
CA LYS A 163 12.96 -4.29 -2.49
C LYS A 163 13.08 -2.88 -1.91
N ILE A 164 12.32 -1.93 -2.45
CA ILE A 164 12.28 -0.55 -1.94
C ILE A 164 11.75 -0.52 -0.50
N LEU A 165 12.43 0.22 0.37
CA LEU A 165 12.12 0.40 1.79
C LEU A 165 11.31 1.68 2.01
N ARG A 166 9.97 1.65 1.81
CA ARG A 166 9.09 2.80 2.09
C ARG A 166 9.22 3.31 3.54
N ARG A 167 9.53 2.41 4.49
CA ARG A 167 9.77 2.79 5.89
C ARG A 167 10.94 3.76 6.01
N ALA A 168 12.06 3.51 5.32
CA ALA A 168 13.21 4.41 5.38
C ALA A 168 12.86 5.81 4.87
N LEU A 169 12.07 5.91 3.80
CA LEU A 169 11.58 7.19 3.27
C LEU A 169 10.71 7.94 4.28
N ARG A 170 9.85 7.23 5.02
CA ARG A 170 9.06 7.84 6.11
C ARG A 170 9.93 8.30 7.27
N ASP A 171 10.89 7.49 7.69
CA ASP A 171 11.80 7.80 8.80
C ASP A 171 12.68 9.03 8.48
N GLU A 172 13.12 9.19 7.21
CA GLU A 172 13.83 10.38 6.73
C GLU A 172 12.99 11.65 6.87
N LEU A 173 11.71 11.60 6.44
CA LEU A 173 10.80 12.75 6.57
C LEU A 173 10.56 13.15 8.02
N MET A 174 10.44 12.18 8.92
CA MET A 174 10.25 12.45 10.34
C MET A 174 11.48 13.16 10.94
N LYS A 175 12.68 12.75 10.55
CA LYS A 175 13.94 13.40 10.97
C LYS A 175 14.05 14.83 10.44
N GLN A 176 13.67 15.09 9.18
CA GLN A 176 13.69 16.42 8.57
C GLN A 176 12.71 17.40 9.25
N LYS A 177 11.60 16.91 9.78
CA LYS A 177 10.62 17.74 10.52
C LYS A 177 11.03 18.02 11.96
N ALA A 178 11.95 17.23 12.52
CA ALA A 178 12.40 17.35 13.91
C ALA A 178 13.70 18.20 14.03
N ALA A 179 14.34 18.56 12.91
CA ALA A 179 15.51 19.42 12.82
C ALA A 179 15.14 20.86 12.47
#